data_0167b25bc75a9415cedc7758d10c2bb0
#
_entry.id   0167b25bc75a9415cedc7758d10c2bb0
#
_cell.length_a   1.000
_cell.length_b   1.000
_cell.length_c   1.000
_cell.angle_alpha   90.00
_cell.angle_beta   90.00
_cell.angle_gamma   90.00
#
_symmetry.space_group_name_H-M   'P 1'
#
loop_
_entity.id
_entity.type
_entity.pdbx_description
1 polymer ?
#
loop_
_entity_poly.entity_id
_entity_poly.type
_entity_poly.pdbx_seq_one_letter_code
_entity_poly.pdbx_strand_id
1 'polypeptide(L)'
;MRFLPPLLASLLTALPSLPAGAAEPPPLPEYRAPRANTPPLIDGRLDDPAWAAAPLAGDFVFTWFREGIREQTRARLLWDDTHLYLAFECDDRHITARHTERDGRIPEDDCVELMLMPDPAKPDVYFNLEFNVIGGLLDNFRPHGPNRPRAPRWDAEGVRLAGTYEGTLNDDADVDRGWRVEVAIPWRNFADHAPATPPRPGTVLRMNLNRHGGRTNPQYSQWAQALTPKPSFHTPDRFGHLILEASPAALRP
;
A
#
# COMPACT_ATOMS: atom_id res chain seq x y z
N MET A 1 -85.86 -11.59 -18.80
CA MET A 1 -84.56 -11.03 -19.28
C MET A 1 -83.89 -10.39 -18.08
N ARG A 2 -82.84 -11.06 -17.54
CA ARG A 2 -82.03 -10.53 -16.41
C ARG A 2 -80.68 -10.13 -17.05
N PHE A 3 -80.33 -8.85 -16.91
CA PHE A 3 -79.02 -8.30 -17.30
C PHE A 3 -78.02 -8.52 -16.19
N LEU A 4 -76.92 -9.21 -16.47
CA LEU A 4 -75.74 -9.24 -15.63
C LEU A 4 -74.84 -8.04 -15.96
N PRO A 5 -74.22 -7.41 -14.92
CA PRO A 5 -73.24 -6.35 -15.16
C PRO A 5 -71.84 -6.95 -15.50
N PRO A 6 -71.00 -6.19 -16.24
CA PRO A 6 -69.67 -6.67 -16.60
C PRO A 6 -68.70 -6.62 -15.42
N LEU A 7 -67.92 -7.69 -15.24
CA LEU A 7 -66.77 -7.72 -14.33
C LEU A 7 -65.64 -6.79 -14.85
N LEU A 8 -65.30 -5.79 -14.07
CA LEU A 8 -64.06 -5.02 -14.26
C LEU A 8 -62.87 -5.85 -13.76
N ALA A 9 -62.02 -6.32 -14.68
CA ALA A 9 -60.75 -6.92 -14.35
C ALA A 9 -59.73 -5.81 -14.10
N SER A 10 -59.32 -5.64 -12.84
CA SER A 10 -58.23 -4.75 -12.47
C SER A 10 -56.89 -5.37 -12.88
N LEU A 11 -56.25 -4.81 -13.88
CA LEU A 11 -54.83 -5.12 -14.19
C LEU A 11 -53.94 -4.49 -13.14
N LEU A 12 -53.39 -5.30 -12.23
CA LEU A 12 -52.26 -4.89 -11.39
C LEU A 12 -51.01 -4.91 -12.26
N THR A 13 -50.52 -3.74 -12.68
CA THR A 13 -49.18 -3.61 -13.28
C THR A 13 -48.14 -3.70 -12.20
N ALA A 14 -47.41 -4.80 -12.14
CA ALA A 14 -46.21 -4.92 -11.30
C ALA A 14 -45.13 -3.94 -11.80
N LEU A 15 -44.79 -2.95 -11.03
CA LEU A 15 -43.63 -2.10 -11.27
C LEU A 15 -42.36 -2.96 -11.18
N PRO A 16 -41.42 -2.86 -12.15
CA PRO A 16 -40.17 -3.54 -12.04
C PRO A 16 -39.40 -3.01 -10.82
N SER A 17 -39.02 -3.90 -9.93
CA SER A 17 -38.09 -3.59 -8.81
C SER A 17 -36.77 -3.16 -9.42
N LEU A 18 -36.31 -1.92 -9.13
CA LEU A 18 -34.97 -1.46 -9.46
C LEU A 18 -33.97 -2.40 -8.79
N PRO A 19 -32.89 -2.81 -9.48
CA PRO A 19 -31.86 -3.60 -8.85
C PRO A 19 -31.29 -2.83 -7.65
N ALA A 20 -31.11 -3.53 -6.53
CA ALA A 20 -30.50 -2.98 -5.34
C ALA A 20 -29.18 -2.30 -5.75
N GLY A 21 -29.06 -1.00 -5.54
CA GLY A 21 -27.89 -0.21 -5.92
C GLY A 21 -26.62 -0.87 -5.39
N ALA A 22 -25.59 -0.98 -6.22
CA ALA A 22 -24.26 -1.39 -5.78
C ALA A 22 -23.86 -0.45 -4.64
N ALA A 23 -23.40 -1.01 -3.52
CA ALA A 23 -22.92 -0.21 -2.40
C ALA A 23 -21.82 0.74 -2.90
N GLU A 24 -21.85 1.98 -2.44
CA GLU A 24 -20.78 2.93 -2.78
C GLU A 24 -19.42 2.37 -2.34
N PRO A 25 -18.37 2.56 -3.16
CA PRO A 25 -17.04 2.12 -2.79
C PRO A 25 -16.58 2.84 -1.51
N PRO A 26 -15.82 2.18 -0.63
CA PRO A 26 -15.31 2.83 0.56
C PRO A 26 -14.46 4.04 0.18
N PRO A 27 -14.46 5.11 1.00
CA PRO A 27 -13.64 6.29 0.77
C PRO A 27 -12.16 5.92 0.70
N LEU A 28 -11.40 6.72 -0.04
CA LEU A 28 -9.94 6.55 -0.09
C LEU A 28 -9.33 6.96 1.25
N PRO A 29 -8.44 6.17 1.84
CA PRO A 29 -7.78 6.53 3.07
C PRO A 29 -6.80 7.68 2.85
N GLU A 30 -6.49 8.39 3.93
CA GLU A 30 -5.53 9.49 3.95
C GLU A 30 -4.44 9.20 4.99
N TYR A 31 -3.19 9.40 4.62
CA TYR A 31 -2.06 9.37 5.52
C TYR A 31 -1.35 10.72 5.53
N ARG A 32 -1.19 11.28 6.73
CA ARG A 32 -0.45 12.52 6.96
C ARG A 32 0.94 12.17 7.45
N ALA A 33 1.92 12.25 6.55
CA ALA A 33 3.31 11.96 6.88
C ALA A 33 3.95 13.17 7.57
N PRO A 34 4.36 13.06 8.83
CA PRO A 34 5.08 14.13 9.50
C PRO A 34 6.47 14.32 8.87
N ARG A 35 6.96 15.55 8.92
CA ARG A 35 8.33 15.84 8.53
C ARG A 35 9.28 15.38 9.64
N ALA A 36 10.28 14.58 9.29
CA ALA A 36 11.32 14.17 10.22
C ALA A 36 12.23 15.36 10.56
N ASN A 37 12.39 15.64 11.85
CA ASN A 37 13.38 16.64 12.32
C ASN A 37 14.80 16.10 12.21
N THR A 38 14.95 14.80 12.44
CA THR A 38 16.18 14.03 12.27
C THR A 38 15.83 12.79 11.45
N PRO A 39 16.58 12.49 10.39
CA PRO A 39 16.37 11.27 9.62
C PRO A 39 16.47 10.03 10.50
N PRO A 40 15.60 9.02 10.35
CA PRO A 40 15.77 7.75 11.04
C PRO A 40 17.03 7.03 10.52
N LEU A 41 17.69 6.28 11.40
CA LEU A 41 18.71 5.32 11.02
C LEU A 41 18.03 4.12 10.36
N ILE A 42 18.45 3.76 9.17
CA ILE A 42 17.89 2.61 8.46
C ILE A 42 18.71 1.38 8.85
N ASP A 43 18.29 0.70 9.92
CA ASP A 43 18.96 -0.49 10.47
C ASP A 43 18.00 -1.67 10.72
N GLY A 44 16.72 -1.52 10.37
CA GLY A 44 15.66 -2.52 10.53
C GLY A 44 15.03 -2.53 11.92
N ARG A 45 15.34 -1.54 12.77
CA ARG A 45 14.76 -1.37 14.09
C ARG A 45 13.86 -0.15 14.11
N LEU A 46 12.66 -0.30 14.60
CA LEU A 46 11.70 0.82 14.66
C LEU A 46 11.77 1.56 16.01
N ASP A 47 12.95 1.61 16.62
CA ASP A 47 13.17 2.22 17.93
C ASP A 47 13.70 3.66 17.87
N ASP A 48 14.00 4.18 16.67
CA ASP A 48 14.33 5.59 16.49
C ASP A 48 13.20 6.53 16.97
N PRO A 49 13.55 7.61 17.70
CA PRO A 49 12.58 8.59 18.15
C PRO A 49 11.78 9.23 17.00
N ALA A 50 12.33 9.28 15.78
CA ALA A 50 11.63 9.78 14.62
C ALA A 50 10.32 9.02 14.34
N TRP A 51 10.34 7.69 14.48
CA TRP A 51 9.16 6.86 14.26
C TRP A 51 8.05 7.06 15.29
N ALA A 52 8.38 7.51 16.49
CA ALA A 52 7.39 7.81 17.52
C ALA A 52 6.45 8.98 17.11
N ALA A 53 6.92 9.89 16.25
CA ALA A 53 6.11 10.98 15.72
C ALA A 53 5.21 10.57 14.55
N ALA A 54 5.48 9.44 13.90
CA ALA A 54 4.73 8.97 12.75
C ALA A 54 3.48 8.16 13.19
N PRO A 55 2.27 8.54 12.82
CA PRO A 55 1.08 7.76 13.11
C PRO A 55 1.11 6.42 12.35
N LEU A 56 0.38 5.43 12.83
CA LEU A 56 0.12 4.22 12.04
C LEU A 56 -0.81 4.55 10.86
N ALA A 57 -0.56 3.93 9.72
CA ALA A 57 -1.38 4.10 8.52
C ALA A 57 -2.80 3.50 8.66
N GLY A 58 -3.09 2.83 9.75
CA GLY A 58 -4.32 2.07 9.98
C GLY A 58 -4.17 0.60 9.59
N ASP A 59 -5.23 -0.14 9.81
CA ASP A 59 -5.22 -1.58 9.53
C ASP A 59 -5.25 -1.86 8.03
N PHE A 60 -4.43 -2.80 7.60
CA PHE A 60 -4.50 -3.28 6.23
C PHE A 60 -5.75 -4.15 6.05
N VAL A 61 -6.39 -4.03 4.88
CA VAL A 61 -7.57 -4.79 4.51
C VAL A 61 -7.21 -6.02 3.68
N PHE A 62 -7.92 -7.10 3.91
CA PHE A 62 -7.68 -8.41 3.29
C PHE A 62 -8.78 -8.72 2.28
N THR A 63 -8.87 -7.96 1.20
CA THR A 63 -9.96 -8.02 0.20
C THR A 63 -10.18 -9.43 -0.35
N TRP A 64 -9.10 -10.18 -0.57
CA TRP A 64 -9.16 -11.48 -1.23
C TRP A 64 -8.94 -12.67 -0.28
N PHE A 65 -8.83 -12.40 1.03
CA PHE A 65 -8.59 -13.44 2.04
C PHE A 65 -9.78 -14.39 2.13
N ARG A 66 -9.50 -15.68 2.13
CA ARG A 66 -10.53 -16.73 2.19
C ARG A 66 -10.43 -17.57 3.44
N GLU A 67 -9.23 -18.00 3.79
CA GLU A 67 -8.96 -18.94 4.88
C GLU A 67 -7.55 -18.73 5.46
N GLY A 68 -7.26 -19.31 6.59
CA GLY A 68 -5.98 -19.20 7.28
C GLY A 68 -5.99 -18.16 8.41
N ILE A 69 -4.84 -17.69 8.77
CA ILE A 69 -4.62 -16.66 9.80
C ILE A 69 -4.29 -15.34 9.12
N ARG A 70 -5.02 -14.29 9.44
CA ARG A 70 -4.68 -12.94 8.97
C ARG A 70 -3.47 -12.44 9.73
N GLU A 71 -2.42 -12.15 9.01
CA GLU A 71 -1.16 -11.61 9.51
C GLU A 71 -1.09 -10.14 9.18
N GLN A 72 -1.33 -9.33 10.21
CA GLN A 72 -1.51 -7.89 10.02
C GLN A 72 -0.19 -7.19 9.71
N THR A 73 -0.28 -6.14 8.91
CA THR A 73 0.83 -5.26 8.59
C THR A 73 0.53 -3.87 9.13
N ARG A 74 1.51 -3.28 9.81
CA ARG A 74 1.48 -1.91 10.29
C ARG A 74 2.53 -1.12 9.54
N ALA A 75 2.19 0.09 9.13
CA ALA A 75 3.12 0.95 8.41
C ALA A 75 3.15 2.36 8.99
N ARG A 76 4.30 2.99 8.88
CA ARG A 76 4.54 4.40 9.25
C ARG A 76 5.34 5.07 8.14
N LEU A 77 5.09 6.34 7.89
CA LEU A 77 5.84 7.11 6.92
C LEU A 77 6.29 8.43 7.56
N LEU A 78 7.48 8.83 7.18
CA LEU A 78 8.06 10.15 7.45
C LEU A 78 8.65 10.70 6.16
N TRP A 79 8.96 11.96 6.15
CA TRP A 79 9.66 12.58 5.03
C TRP A 79 10.56 13.72 5.49
N ASP A 80 11.56 14.04 4.67
CA ASP A 80 12.35 15.27 4.76
C ASP A 80 12.62 15.85 3.36
N ASP A 81 13.51 16.80 3.23
CA ASP A 81 13.82 17.41 1.92
C ASP A 81 14.56 16.46 0.98
N THR A 82 15.00 15.31 1.44
CA THR A 82 15.84 14.40 0.68
C THR A 82 15.16 13.06 0.41
N HIS A 83 14.37 12.56 1.36
CA HIS A 83 13.84 11.19 1.32
C HIS A 83 12.38 11.10 1.77
N LEU A 84 11.70 10.11 1.23
CA LEU A 84 10.55 9.46 1.83
C LEU A 84 11.06 8.27 2.65
N TYR A 85 10.61 8.14 3.90
CA TYR A 85 10.95 7.04 4.80
C TYR A 85 9.71 6.20 5.05
N LEU A 86 9.87 4.88 5.02
CA LEU A 86 8.83 3.91 5.32
C LEU A 86 9.33 2.94 6.39
N ALA A 87 8.46 2.58 7.29
CA ALA A 87 8.65 1.50 8.24
C ALA A 87 7.45 0.56 8.16
N PHE A 88 7.72 -0.73 8.04
CA PHE A 88 6.71 -1.77 8.12
C PHE A 88 7.02 -2.73 9.26
N GLU A 89 5.97 -3.10 9.97
CA GLU A 89 5.98 -4.18 10.95
C GLU A 89 4.92 -5.20 10.54
N CYS A 90 5.34 -6.42 10.30
CA CYS A 90 4.52 -7.49 9.76
C CYS A 90 4.42 -8.64 10.77
N ASP A 91 3.20 -8.95 11.21
CA ASP A 91 2.95 -10.24 11.85
C ASP A 91 3.16 -11.33 10.79
N ASP A 92 3.91 -12.38 11.13
CA ASP A 92 4.22 -13.46 10.21
C ASP A 92 4.63 -14.70 10.99
N ARG A 93 4.00 -15.82 10.69
CA ARG A 93 4.21 -17.07 11.40
C ARG A 93 5.19 -18.02 10.69
N HIS A 94 5.53 -17.73 9.45
CA HIS A 94 6.40 -18.56 8.62
C HIS A 94 7.13 -17.69 7.60
N ILE A 95 8.20 -17.02 8.04
CA ILE A 95 8.88 -15.99 7.27
C ILE A 95 9.65 -16.60 6.10
N THR A 96 9.24 -16.29 4.89
CA THR A 96 9.90 -16.70 3.66
C THR A 96 10.62 -15.52 3.02
N ALA A 97 11.95 -15.58 2.93
CA ALA A 97 12.75 -14.58 2.23
C ALA A 97 14.01 -15.25 1.64
N ARG A 98 14.13 -15.26 0.33
CA ARG A 98 15.16 -15.99 -0.40
C ARG A 98 15.85 -15.17 -1.48
N HIS A 99 15.20 -14.13 -1.97
CA HIS A 99 15.66 -13.35 -3.11
C HIS A 99 16.33 -12.06 -2.65
N THR A 100 17.59 -11.86 -3.03
CA THR A 100 18.39 -10.66 -2.71
C THR A 100 18.78 -9.87 -3.95
N GLU A 101 18.65 -10.48 -5.13
CA GLU A 101 19.00 -9.84 -6.38
C GLU A 101 18.01 -8.71 -6.67
N ARG A 102 18.56 -7.55 -7.10
CA ARG A 102 17.75 -6.45 -7.59
C ARG A 102 16.88 -6.90 -8.76
N ASP A 103 15.63 -6.50 -8.76
CA ASP A 103 14.61 -6.88 -9.74
C ASP A 103 14.38 -8.40 -9.85
N GLY A 104 14.82 -9.13 -8.82
CA GLY A 104 14.58 -10.55 -8.68
C GLY A 104 13.12 -10.89 -8.42
N ARG A 105 12.87 -12.12 -8.01
CA ARG A 105 11.52 -12.62 -7.75
C ARG A 105 11.02 -12.26 -6.34
N ILE A 106 11.19 -10.99 -5.93
CA ILE A 106 10.81 -10.51 -4.60
C ILE A 106 9.34 -10.83 -4.26
N PRO A 107 8.35 -10.78 -5.20
CA PRO A 107 6.96 -11.16 -4.91
C PRO A 107 6.74 -12.63 -4.54
N GLU A 108 7.74 -13.50 -4.70
CA GLU A 108 7.67 -14.90 -4.26
C GLU A 108 8.05 -15.07 -2.77
N ASP A 109 8.61 -14.03 -2.16
CA ASP A 109 8.91 -13.93 -0.74
C ASP A 109 7.78 -13.24 0.02
N ASP A 110 7.86 -13.27 1.36
CA ASP A 110 7.13 -12.29 2.16
C ASP A 110 7.71 -10.91 1.90
N CYS A 111 6.91 -10.04 1.29
CA CYS A 111 7.35 -8.70 0.95
C CYS A 111 6.28 -7.65 1.19
N VAL A 112 6.71 -6.43 1.42
CA VAL A 112 5.87 -5.24 1.45
C VAL A 112 6.14 -4.38 0.23
N GLU A 113 5.16 -3.59 -0.16
CA GLU A 113 5.22 -2.81 -1.39
C GLU A 113 4.70 -1.39 -1.17
N LEU A 114 5.40 -0.43 -1.76
CA LEU A 114 4.92 0.92 -1.98
C LEU A 114 4.49 1.09 -3.44
N MET A 115 3.24 1.45 -3.66
CA MET A 115 2.77 2.07 -4.89
C MET A 115 2.74 3.58 -4.69
N LEU A 116 3.46 4.36 -5.52
CA LEU A 116 3.53 5.81 -5.38
C LEU A 116 3.20 6.50 -6.71
N MET A 117 2.23 7.41 -6.66
CA MET A 117 1.88 8.32 -7.73
C MET A 117 2.30 9.74 -7.31
N PRO A 118 3.42 10.27 -7.82
CA PRO A 118 3.98 11.54 -7.38
C PRO A 118 3.14 12.76 -7.77
N ASP A 119 2.37 12.66 -8.86
CA ASP A 119 1.51 13.72 -9.36
C ASP A 119 0.07 13.22 -9.54
N PRO A 120 -0.87 13.57 -8.64
CA PRO A 120 -2.27 13.17 -8.77
C PRO A 120 -2.95 13.65 -10.06
N ALA A 121 -2.40 14.65 -10.74
CA ALA A 121 -2.89 15.11 -12.05
C ALA A 121 -2.54 14.14 -13.20
N LYS A 122 -1.65 13.17 -12.93
CA LYS A 122 -1.21 12.15 -13.88
C LYS A 122 -1.56 10.74 -13.34
N PRO A 123 -2.83 10.36 -13.28
CA PRO A 123 -3.29 9.15 -12.58
C PRO A 123 -2.75 7.83 -13.14
N ASP A 124 -2.24 7.83 -14.37
CA ASP A 124 -1.63 6.66 -15.00
C ASP A 124 -0.11 6.54 -14.77
N VAL A 125 0.49 7.52 -14.09
CA VAL A 125 1.95 7.57 -13.85
C VAL A 125 2.25 7.23 -12.41
N TYR A 126 2.78 6.05 -12.17
CA TYR A 126 3.13 5.61 -10.83
C TYR A 126 4.32 4.66 -10.82
N PHE A 127 4.88 4.50 -9.64
CA PHE A 127 6.01 3.62 -9.33
C PHE A 127 5.54 2.54 -8.37
N ASN A 128 6.13 1.33 -8.46
CA ASN A 128 6.04 0.36 -7.41
C ASN A 128 7.44 -0.10 -6.96
N LEU A 129 7.60 -0.25 -5.66
CA LEU A 129 8.83 -0.72 -5.04
C LEU A 129 8.46 -1.79 -4.01
N GLU A 130 9.06 -2.96 -4.13
CA GLU A 130 8.80 -4.12 -3.30
C GLU A 130 10.05 -4.49 -2.50
N PHE A 131 9.88 -4.81 -1.23
CA PHE A 131 10.96 -5.01 -0.26
C PHE A 131 10.71 -6.27 0.55
N ASN A 132 11.71 -7.14 0.67
CA ASN A 132 11.70 -8.23 1.64
C ASN A 132 12.61 -7.94 2.83
N VAL A 133 12.54 -8.77 3.86
CA VAL A 133 13.28 -8.56 5.11
C VAL A 133 14.79 -8.74 5.00
N ILE A 134 15.29 -9.42 3.98
CA ILE A 134 16.73 -9.67 3.75
C ILE A 134 17.41 -8.69 2.80
N GLY A 135 16.72 -7.60 2.42
CA GLY A 135 17.30 -6.55 1.59
C GLY A 135 17.02 -6.68 0.09
N GLY A 136 16.17 -7.61 -0.34
CA GLY A 136 15.72 -7.71 -1.71
C GLY A 136 14.86 -6.51 -2.09
N LEU A 137 15.10 -5.97 -3.29
CA LEU A 137 14.40 -4.84 -3.86
C LEU A 137 14.03 -5.13 -5.32
N LEU A 138 12.74 -5.00 -5.61
CA LEU A 138 12.24 -4.92 -6.98
C LEU A 138 11.58 -3.56 -7.15
N ASP A 139 11.87 -2.87 -8.25
CA ASP A 139 11.20 -1.63 -8.56
C ASP A 139 10.79 -1.51 -10.03
N ASN A 140 9.76 -0.75 -10.27
CA ASN A 140 9.19 -0.55 -11.59
C ASN A 140 8.59 0.84 -11.73
N PHE A 141 8.67 1.36 -12.95
CA PHE A 141 7.97 2.56 -13.34
C PHE A 141 6.85 2.22 -14.35
N ARG A 142 5.67 2.76 -14.10
CA ARG A 142 4.46 2.63 -14.92
C ARG A 142 4.05 3.97 -15.50
N PRO A 143 4.52 4.32 -16.70
CA PRO A 143 4.23 5.63 -17.32
C PRO A 143 2.82 5.74 -17.94
N HIS A 144 2.14 4.62 -18.13
CA HIS A 144 0.88 4.54 -18.89
C HIS A 144 -0.17 3.64 -18.21
N GLY A 145 -0.13 3.54 -16.89
CA GLY A 145 -1.08 2.77 -16.11
C GLY A 145 -0.84 1.25 -16.06
N PRO A 146 -1.74 0.53 -15.38
CA PRO A 146 -1.54 -0.88 -15.03
C PRO A 146 -1.61 -1.83 -16.24
N ASN A 147 -2.39 -1.45 -17.28
CA ASN A 147 -2.66 -2.30 -18.44
C ASN A 147 -1.66 -2.09 -19.60
N ARG A 148 -0.62 -1.34 -19.39
CA ARG A 148 0.45 -1.06 -20.35
C ARG A 148 1.77 -1.61 -19.85
N PRO A 149 2.72 -1.88 -20.76
CA PRO A 149 4.06 -2.31 -20.33
C PRO A 149 4.69 -1.31 -19.36
N ARG A 150 5.40 -1.82 -18.35
CA ARG A 150 6.28 -1.00 -17.52
C ARG A 150 7.39 -0.40 -18.38
N ALA A 151 7.97 0.71 -17.93
CA ALA A 151 9.16 1.26 -18.56
C ALA A 151 10.30 0.23 -18.50
N PRO A 152 11.03 0.01 -19.61
CA PRO A 152 12.21 -0.83 -19.53
C PRO A 152 13.26 -0.14 -18.67
N ARG A 153 13.78 -0.84 -17.68
CA ARG A 153 14.92 -0.43 -16.85
C ARG A 153 14.77 0.96 -16.20
N TRP A 154 13.85 1.04 -15.27
CA TRP A 154 13.86 2.13 -14.30
C TRP A 154 14.31 1.54 -12.96
N ASP A 155 15.37 2.08 -12.40
CA ASP A 155 15.94 1.68 -11.12
C ASP A 155 15.93 2.87 -10.17
N ALA A 156 15.38 2.72 -8.98
CA ALA A 156 15.45 3.71 -7.93
C ALA A 156 16.87 3.75 -7.36
N GLU A 157 17.56 4.86 -7.54
CA GLU A 157 18.93 5.03 -7.09
C GLU A 157 19.02 5.46 -5.62
N GLY A 158 19.98 4.90 -4.90
CA GLY A 158 20.30 5.30 -3.53
C GLY A 158 19.22 4.94 -2.50
N VAL A 159 18.35 4.00 -2.80
CA VAL A 159 17.44 3.41 -1.82
C VAL A 159 18.26 2.71 -0.75
N ARG A 160 17.95 2.98 0.51
CA ARG A 160 18.49 2.26 1.66
C ARG A 160 17.38 1.41 2.25
N LEU A 161 17.70 0.17 2.54
CA LEU A 161 16.77 -0.84 3.04
C LEU A 161 17.48 -1.65 4.10
N ALA A 162 16.83 -1.86 5.24
CA ALA A 162 17.29 -2.77 6.29
C ALA A 162 16.08 -3.49 6.90
N GLY A 163 16.26 -4.75 7.25
CA GLY A 163 15.24 -5.55 7.89
C GLY A 163 15.73 -6.35 9.09
N THR A 164 14.81 -6.64 9.99
CA THR A 164 15.00 -7.54 11.14
C THR A 164 13.81 -8.48 11.26
N TYR A 165 14.01 -9.63 11.87
CA TYR A 165 12.95 -10.62 12.08
C TYR A 165 13.07 -11.31 13.43
N GLU A 166 11.97 -11.85 13.91
CA GLU A 166 11.86 -12.62 15.16
C GLU A 166 11.32 -14.01 14.83
N GLY A 167 12.24 -14.96 14.59
CA GLY A 167 11.95 -16.33 14.14
C GLY A 167 13.06 -16.91 13.29
N THR A 168 12.69 -17.81 12.40
CA THR A 168 13.61 -18.57 11.55
C THR A 168 13.24 -18.36 10.08
N LEU A 169 14.20 -17.94 9.26
CA LEU A 169 13.93 -17.74 7.84
C LEU A 169 13.82 -19.08 7.08
N ASN A 170 12.77 -19.19 6.27
CA ASN A 170 12.58 -20.31 5.33
C ASN A 170 12.47 -21.69 5.99
N ASP A 171 12.04 -21.75 7.24
CA ASP A 171 11.75 -22.97 7.97
C ASP A 171 10.30 -22.93 8.48
N ASP A 172 9.44 -23.76 7.90
CA ASP A 172 8.02 -23.82 8.26
C ASP A 172 7.73 -24.81 9.41
N ALA A 173 8.78 -25.36 10.05
CA ALA A 173 8.64 -26.31 11.14
C ALA A 173 8.40 -25.64 12.50
N ASP A 174 8.74 -24.39 12.65
CA ASP A 174 8.45 -23.57 13.82
C ASP A 174 7.43 -22.46 13.53
N VAL A 175 7.18 -21.61 14.51
CA VAL A 175 6.23 -20.51 14.40
C VAL A 175 6.93 -19.22 14.74
N ASP A 176 7.11 -18.39 13.76
CA ASP A 176 7.71 -17.08 13.87
C ASP A 176 6.78 -16.05 14.53
N ARG A 177 7.31 -14.89 14.86
CA ARG A 177 6.54 -13.74 15.36
C ARG A 177 6.29 -12.69 14.29
N GLY A 178 7.26 -12.47 13.41
CA GLY A 178 7.17 -11.47 12.37
C GLY A 178 8.49 -10.79 12.04
N TRP A 179 8.38 -9.77 11.22
CA TRP A 179 9.54 -9.06 10.68
C TRP A 179 9.26 -7.58 10.51
N ARG A 180 10.33 -6.82 10.38
CA ARG A 180 10.30 -5.37 10.17
C ARG A 180 11.23 -5.00 9.05
N VAL A 181 10.86 -3.95 8.30
CA VAL A 181 11.75 -3.29 7.35
C VAL A 181 11.63 -1.78 7.47
N GLU A 182 12.77 -1.13 7.28
CA GLU A 182 12.90 0.31 7.11
C GLU A 182 13.45 0.61 5.74
N VAL A 183 12.89 1.63 5.11
CA VAL A 183 13.28 2.05 3.77
C VAL A 183 13.43 3.55 3.71
N ALA A 184 14.50 4.04 3.08
CA ALA A 184 14.67 5.44 2.71
C ALA A 184 14.79 5.57 1.20
N ILE A 185 13.87 6.29 0.58
CA ILE A 185 13.79 6.46 -0.87
C ILE A 185 14.07 7.93 -1.21
N PRO A 186 15.16 8.24 -1.92
CA PRO A 186 15.45 9.62 -2.33
C PRO A 186 14.38 10.19 -3.26
N TRP A 187 13.90 11.40 -2.96
CA TRP A 187 12.90 12.09 -3.80
C TRP A 187 13.34 12.31 -5.24
N ARG A 188 14.65 12.40 -5.50
CA ARG A 188 15.18 12.57 -6.86
C ARG A 188 14.75 11.47 -7.83
N ASN A 189 14.41 10.29 -7.33
CA ASN A 189 13.91 9.18 -8.16
C ASN A 189 12.58 9.50 -8.84
N PHE A 190 11.83 10.46 -8.32
CA PHE A 190 10.52 10.84 -8.84
C PHE A 190 10.51 12.21 -9.51
N ALA A 191 11.68 12.87 -9.65
CA ALA A 191 11.80 14.28 -10.06
C ALA A 191 11.14 14.59 -11.41
N ASP A 192 11.28 13.71 -12.39
CA ASP A 192 10.73 13.91 -13.73
C ASP A 192 9.19 13.77 -13.79
N HIS A 193 8.59 13.27 -12.71
CA HIS A 193 7.18 12.94 -12.66
C HIS A 193 6.43 13.60 -11.50
N ALA A 194 7.13 14.30 -10.63
CA ALA A 194 6.58 15.06 -9.52
C ALA A 194 6.42 16.55 -9.89
N PRO A 195 5.43 17.27 -9.32
CA PRO A 195 5.28 18.71 -9.54
C PRO A 195 6.46 19.53 -9.01
N ALA A 196 7.14 19.03 -7.99
CA ALA A 196 8.33 19.63 -7.39
C ALA A 196 9.22 18.57 -6.71
N THR A 197 10.53 18.74 -6.80
CA THR A 197 11.54 17.94 -6.09
C THR A 197 12.64 18.87 -5.56
N PRO A 198 12.87 18.91 -4.23
CA PRO A 198 12.11 18.20 -3.20
C PRO A 198 10.65 18.67 -3.09
N PRO A 199 9.76 17.82 -2.55
CA PRO A 199 8.39 18.22 -2.28
C PRO A 199 8.35 19.25 -1.15
N ARG A 200 7.21 19.93 -1.00
CA ARG A 200 7.00 20.95 0.03
C ARG A 200 5.95 20.50 1.04
N PRO A 201 5.92 21.05 2.25
CA PRO A 201 4.80 20.87 3.16
C PRO A 201 3.46 21.18 2.47
N GLY A 202 2.47 20.33 2.66
CA GLY A 202 1.17 20.41 1.99
C GLY A 202 1.12 19.72 0.62
N THR A 203 2.24 19.20 0.10
CA THR A 203 2.21 18.38 -1.12
C THR A 203 1.34 17.15 -0.89
N VAL A 204 0.44 16.90 -1.83
CA VAL A 204 -0.43 15.72 -1.87
C VAL A 204 0.04 14.81 -2.99
N LEU A 205 0.37 13.59 -2.63
CA LEU A 205 0.64 12.47 -3.54
C LEU A 205 -0.47 11.42 -3.39
N ARG A 206 -0.44 10.40 -4.21
CA ARG A 206 -1.27 9.21 -3.99
C ARG A 206 -0.40 7.98 -3.82
N MET A 207 -0.84 7.07 -2.95
CA MET A 207 -0.09 5.85 -2.67
C MET A 207 -1.00 4.68 -2.32
N ASN A 208 -0.46 3.49 -2.42
CA ASN A 208 -0.93 2.34 -1.68
C ASN A 208 0.24 1.62 -1.02
N LEU A 209 -0.02 1.00 0.12
CA LEU A 209 0.91 0.14 0.83
C LEU A 209 0.31 -1.26 0.79
N ASN A 210 1.11 -2.24 0.39
CA ASN A 210 0.63 -3.58 0.16
C ASN A 210 1.56 -4.60 0.83
N ARG A 211 1.05 -5.81 1.05
CA ARG A 211 1.83 -6.96 1.46
C ARG A 211 1.46 -8.18 0.64
N HIS A 212 2.47 -8.88 0.17
CA HIS A 212 2.41 -10.27 -0.24
C HIS A 212 2.80 -11.11 0.97
N GLY A 213 1.92 -11.97 1.42
CA GLY A 213 2.18 -12.93 2.48
C GLY A 213 2.46 -14.28 1.88
N GLY A 214 3.47 -14.81 2.32
CA GLY A 214 4.17 -16.03 2.24
C GLY A 214 3.70 -17.22 1.47
N ARG A 215 4.55 -18.21 1.62
CA ARG A 215 4.38 -19.49 0.98
C ARG A 215 3.41 -20.42 1.76
N THR A 216 3.50 -20.39 3.09
CA THR A 216 2.76 -21.32 3.95
C THR A 216 1.38 -20.79 4.33
N ASN A 217 1.21 -19.49 4.49
CA ASN A 217 -0.07 -18.83 4.73
C ASN A 217 -0.28 -17.71 3.67
N PRO A 218 -0.43 -18.07 2.38
CA PRO A 218 -0.44 -17.11 1.29
C PRO A 218 -1.62 -16.15 1.43
N GLN A 219 -1.31 -14.86 1.48
CA GLN A 219 -2.30 -13.82 1.63
C GLN A 219 -1.86 -12.52 0.97
N TYR A 220 -2.84 -11.66 0.69
CA TYR A 220 -2.63 -10.33 0.17
C TYR A 220 -3.38 -9.34 1.03
N SER A 221 -2.67 -8.33 1.53
CA SER A 221 -3.30 -7.23 2.26
C SER A 221 -2.84 -5.88 1.74
N GLN A 222 -3.62 -4.83 2.00
CA GLN A 222 -3.39 -3.52 1.45
C GLN A 222 -3.99 -2.43 2.34
N TRP A 223 -3.37 -1.27 2.35
CA TRP A 223 -3.87 -0.12 3.10
C TRP A 223 -5.10 0.51 2.45
N ALA A 224 -5.05 0.81 1.14
CA ALA A 224 -6.19 1.30 0.39
C ALA A 224 -6.82 0.15 -0.40
N GLN A 225 -8.11 -0.09 -0.17
CA GLN A 225 -8.81 -1.24 -0.73
C GLN A 225 -8.93 -1.19 -2.25
N ALA A 226 -8.31 -2.11 -2.96
CA ALA A 226 -8.61 -2.40 -4.35
C ALA A 226 -9.97 -3.12 -4.48
N LEU A 227 -10.74 -2.77 -5.51
CA LEU A 227 -12.07 -3.33 -5.75
C LEU A 227 -12.06 -4.32 -6.93
N THR A 228 -11.04 -5.16 -6.98
CA THR A 228 -10.86 -6.16 -8.03
C THR A 228 -11.31 -7.54 -7.56
N PRO A 229 -11.89 -8.36 -8.45
CA PRO A 229 -12.36 -9.69 -8.09
C PRO A 229 -11.23 -10.70 -7.83
N LYS A 230 -10.01 -10.39 -8.25
CA LYS A 230 -8.79 -11.18 -8.05
C LYS A 230 -7.70 -10.28 -7.49
N PRO A 231 -6.70 -10.85 -6.77
CA PRO A 231 -5.59 -10.06 -6.26
C PRO A 231 -4.91 -9.22 -7.34
N SER A 232 -4.91 -7.91 -7.12
CA SER A 232 -4.21 -6.94 -7.96
C SER A 232 -4.01 -5.64 -7.19
N PHE A 233 -2.77 -5.25 -6.97
CA PHE A 233 -2.44 -4.00 -6.32
C PHE A 233 -2.34 -2.83 -7.31
N HIS A 234 -2.26 -3.12 -8.61
CA HIS A 234 -2.17 -2.12 -9.67
C HIS A 234 -3.54 -1.46 -9.95
N THR A 235 -4.07 -0.74 -8.98
CA THR A 235 -5.36 -0.03 -9.04
C THR A 235 -5.17 1.45 -8.68
N PRO A 236 -4.51 2.25 -9.53
CA PRO A 236 -4.13 3.63 -9.19
C PRO A 236 -5.33 4.55 -8.89
N ASP A 237 -6.51 4.25 -9.41
CA ASP A 237 -7.77 4.91 -9.07
C ASP A 237 -8.15 4.72 -7.58
N ARG A 238 -7.67 3.64 -6.95
CA ARG A 238 -7.93 3.30 -5.55
C ARG A 238 -6.79 3.67 -4.60
N PHE A 239 -5.69 4.24 -5.06
CA PHE A 239 -4.63 4.72 -4.17
C PHE A 239 -5.17 5.80 -3.22
N GLY A 240 -4.81 5.70 -1.95
CA GLY A 240 -5.12 6.70 -0.94
C GLY A 240 -4.28 7.97 -1.10
N HIS A 241 -4.51 8.95 -0.23
CA HIS A 241 -3.80 10.21 -0.24
C HIS A 241 -2.63 10.18 0.74
N LEU A 242 -1.44 10.58 0.28
CA LEU A 242 -0.28 10.86 1.10
C LEU A 242 -0.08 12.37 1.16
N ILE A 243 -0.26 12.96 2.33
CA ILE A 243 -0.09 14.38 2.57
C ILE A 243 1.20 14.59 3.35
N LEU A 244 2.11 15.37 2.81
CA LEU A 244 3.38 15.70 3.46
C LEU A 244 3.17 16.90 4.40
N GLU A 245 3.20 16.66 5.71
CA GLU A 245 2.98 17.70 6.70
C GLU A 245 4.26 18.49 7.00
N ALA A 246 4.12 19.75 7.41
CA ALA A 246 5.20 20.45 8.04
C ALA A 246 5.60 19.74 9.36
N SER A 247 6.84 19.94 9.82
CA SER A 247 7.17 19.57 11.19
C SER A 247 6.15 20.17 12.15
N PRO A 248 5.67 19.44 13.17
CA PRO A 248 4.94 20.07 14.24
C PRO A 248 5.77 21.26 14.72
N ALA A 249 5.18 22.45 14.75
CA ALA A 249 5.86 23.58 15.35
C ALA A 249 6.30 23.12 16.74
N ALA A 250 7.59 23.17 17.02
CA ALA A 250 8.09 22.87 18.35
C ALA A 250 7.19 23.64 19.32
N LEU A 251 6.48 22.92 20.18
CA LEU A 251 5.69 23.57 21.23
C LEU A 251 6.67 24.53 21.91
N ARG A 252 6.48 25.81 21.68
CA ARG A 252 7.31 26.84 22.34
C ARG A 252 7.03 26.67 23.82
N PRO A 253 8.08 26.51 24.63
CA PRO A 253 7.93 26.39 26.07
C PRO A 253 7.24 27.61 26.68
#